data_c05bb1f2fe755bcdf2f8c3f9bddfbb97
#
_entry.id   c05bb1f2fe755bcdf2f8c3f9bddfbb97
#
_cell.length_a   1.000
_cell.length_b   1.000
_cell.length_c   1.000
_cell.angle_alpha   90.00
_cell.angle_beta   90.00
_cell.angle_gamma   90.00
#
_symmetry.space_group_name_H-M   'P 1'
#
loop_
_entity.id
_entity.type
_entity.pdbx_description
1 polymer ?
#
loop_
_entity_poly.entity_id
_entity_poly.type
_entity_poly.pdbx_seq_one_letter_code
_entity_poly.pdbx_strand_id
1 'polypeptide(L)'
;MLEFKNVTKQFETVTAVKNVSFTVNDGEVLGIVGRNGSGKSTIFRMILDLIEPTEGEITFNHNEITTSVLDRFGYLPEEGSLLNQYTVLDICEYYASLKLMPKSEILKSLKEWLAIFHMEDLLTMKVKKLSKGNRQKIQFIISVLHNPDFIILDEPFSGLDPVSVEELEKAILTLKSQGKTIIFSSHIMNHVENLCDKILLINRGEALLQGDLQEVIRNYKINGEPVHSLNDIFIDKVGEAL
;
A
#
# COMPACT_ATOMS: atom_id res chain seq x y z
N MET A 1 14.99 5.24 -1.29
CA MET A 1 14.20 6.17 -2.15
C MET A 1 13.72 5.44 -3.39
N LEU A 2 12.41 5.51 -3.72
CA LEU A 2 11.82 5.03 -4.99
C LEU A 2 11.60 6.21 -5.92
N GLU A 3 12.00 6.08 -7.19
CA GLU A 3 11.74 7.08 -8.23
C GLU A 3 10.94 6.45 -9.38
N PHE A 4 9.90 7.15 -9.80
CA PHE A 4 9.01 6.81 -10.90
C PHE A 4 9.08 7.97 -11.89
N LYS A 5 9.72 7.78 -13.07
CA LYS A 5 10.06 8.87 -14.01
C LYS A 5 9.38 8.69 -15.36
N ASN A 6 8.43 9.59 -15.66
CA ASN A 6 7.70 9.66 -16.94
C ASN A 6 7.13 8.30 -17.39
N VAL A 7 6.62 7.54 -16.43
CA VAL A 7 6.19 6.17 -16.66
C VAL A 7 4.82 6.12 -17.34
N THR A 8 4.78 5.36 -18.43
CA THR A 8 3.55 5.02 -19.17
C THR A 8 3.38 3.53 -19.22
N LYS A 9 2.16 3.05 -19.00
CA LYS A 9 1.77 1.66 -19.23
C LYS A 9 0.55 1.57 -20.11
N GLN A 10 0.74 0.95 -21.28
CA GLN A 10 -0.31 0.67 -22.24
C GLN A 10 -0.56 -0.83 -22.33
N PHE A 11 -1.82 -1.23 -22.31
CA PHE A 11 -2.28 -2.59 -22.59
C PHE A 11 -3.12 -2.54 -23.88
N GLU A 12 -2.65 -3.13 -24.96
CA GLU A 12 -3.34 -3.11 -26.24
C GLU A 12 -3.91 -1.72 -26.63
N THR A 13 -5.19 -1.49 -26.32
CA THR A 13 -5.92 -0.24 -26.63
C THR A 13 -6.11 0.68 -25.42
N VAL A 14 -5.73 0.24 -24.20
CA VAL A 14 -5.97 0.99 -22.96
C VAL A 14 -4.66 1.48 -22.36
N THR A 15 -4.52 2.80 -22.18
CA THR A 15 -3.43 3.39 -21.42
C THR A 15 -3.83 3.44 -19.94
N ALA A 16 -3.29 2.52 -19.14
CA ALA A 16 -3.61 2.38 -17.72
C ALA A 16 -2.84 3.38 -16.84
N VAL A 17 -1.64 3.80 -17.26
CA VAL A 17 -0.82 4.84 -16.61
C VAL A 17 -0.19 5.66 -17.71
N LYS A 18 -0.24 7.00 -17.61
CA LYS A 18 0.18 7.92 -18.67
C LYS A 18 1.09 9.01 -18.13
N ASN A 19 2.36 8.92 -18.47
CA ASN A 19 3.40 9.90 -18.15
C ASN A 19 3.40 10.32 -16.65
N VAL A 20 3.31 9.35 -15.74
CA VAL A 20 3.30 9.61 -14.31
C VAL A 20 4.72 9.67 -13.78
N SER A 21 5.00 10.66 -12.91
CA SER A 21 6.28 10.80 -12.21
C SER A 21 6.04 11.14 -10.75
N PHE A 22 6.73 10.46 -9.84
CA PHE A 22 6.74 10.77 -8.41
C PHE A 22 7.97 10.17 -7.73
N THR A 23 8.24 10.60 -6.51
CA THR A 23 9.34 10.10 -5.69
C THR A 23 8.85 9.83 -4.27
N VAL A 24 9.29 8.70 -3.71
CA VAL A 24 9.07 8.36 -2.29
C VAL A 24 10.41 8.27 -1.61
N ASN A 25 10.66 9.13 -0.64
CA ASN A 25 11.88 9.11 0.15
C ASN A 25 11.83 8.03 1.24
N ASP A 26 12.99 7.67 1.77
CA ASP A 26 13.06 6.70 2.86
C ASP A 26 12.33 7.22 4.10
N GLY A 27 11.52 6.36 4.71
CA GLY A 27 10.70 6.69 5.88
C GLY A 27 9.43 7.48 5.59
N GLU A 28 9.14 7.83 4.33
CA GLU A 28 7.90 8.52 3.94
C GLU A 28 6.74 7.55 3.74
N VAL A 29 5.53 8.04 3.99
CA VAL A 29 4.27 7.39 3.63
C VAL A 29 3.62 8.15 2.48
N LEU A 30 3.51 7.51 1.31
CA LEU A 30 2.81 8.03 0.14
C LEU A 30 1.43 7.38 -0.01
N GLY A 31 0.37 8.19 -0.07
CA GLY A 31 -0.96 7.75 -0.44
C GLY A 31 -1.21 7.92 -1.94
N ILE A 32 -1.52 6.83 -2.64
CA ILE A 32 -2.00 6.89 -4.04
C ILE A 32 -3.53 6.86 -4.02
N VAL A 33 -4.15 7.97 -4.39
CA VAL A 33 -5.57 8.21 -4.28
C VAL A 33 -6.22 8.21 -5.65
N GLY A 34 -7.36 7.55 -5.77
CA GLY A 34 -8.10 7.53 -7.03
C GLY A 34 -9.25 6.53 -7.04
N ARG A 35 -10.18 6.69 -7.98
CA ARG A 35 -11.31 5.74 -8.17
C ARG A 35 -10.80 4.35 -8.59
N ASN A 36 -11.68 3.35 -8.48
CA ASN A 36 -11.39 2.02 -9.03
C ASN A 36 -11.14 2.12 -10.53
N GLY A 37 -10.09 1.44 -11.02
CA GLY A 37 -9.66 1.51 -12.41
C GLY A 37 -8.83 2.75 -12.79
N SER A 38 -8.44 3.62 -11.83
CA SER A 38 -7.63 4.81 -12.14
C SER A 38 -6.15 4.52 -12.45
N GLY A 39 -5.65 3.28 -12.22
CA GLY A 39 -4.26 2.89 -12.50
C GLY A 39 -3.43 2.55 -11.26
N LYS A 40 -3.97 2.65 -10.02
CA LYS A 40 -3.24 2.42 -8.76
C LYS A 40 -2.55 1.06 -8.71
N SER A 41 -3.31 -0.03 -8.88
CA SER A 41 -2.74 -1.40 -8.84
C SER A 41 -1.79 -1.66 -10.01
N THR A 42 -1.94 -0.96 -11.15
CA THR A 42 -0.99 -1.03 -12.26
C THR A 42 0.36 -0.42 -11.87
N ILE A 43 0.36 0.73 -11.17
CA ILE A 43 1.57 1.35 -10.60
C ILE A 43 2.26 0.36 -9.65
N PHE A 44 1.52 -0.25 -8.72
CA PHE A 44 2.10 -1.21 -7.78
C PHE A 44 2.70 -2.43 -8.48
N ARG A 45 2.01 -2.98 -9.50
CA ARG A 45 2.54 -4.11 -10.27
C ARG A 45 3.82 -3.77 -11.02
N MET A 46 3.97 -2.53 -11.51
CA MET A 46 5.22 -2.08 -12.12
C MET A 46 6.34 -1.90 -11.09
N ILE A 47 6.06 -1.34 -9.91
CA ILE A 47 7.06 -1.22 -8.82
C ILE A 47 7.52 -2.61 -8.34
N LEU A 48 6.64 -3.61 -8.38
CA LEU A 48 6.94 -5.00 -8.00
C LEU A 48 7.56 -5.83 -9.13
N ASP A 49 7.88 -5.19 -10.26
CA ASP A 49 8.44 -5.87 -11.44
C ASP A 49 7.56 -7.05 -11.95
N LEU A 50 6.25 -6.99 -11.68
CA LEU A 50 5.28 -7.98 -12.19
C LEU A 50 4.85 -7.67 -13.62
N ILE A 51 4.99 -6.42 -14.04
CA ILE A 51 4.75 -5.94 -15.41
C ILE A 51 5.75 -4.83 -15.71
N GLU A 52 6.30 -4.82 -16.92
CA GLU A 52 7.21 -3.76 -17.37
C GLU A 52 6.45 -2.50 -17.78
N PRO A 53 6.97 -1.28 -17.54
CA PRO A 53 6.45 -0.07 -18.13
C PRO A 53 6.59 -0.12 -19.67
N THR A 54 5.70 0.58 -20.38
CA THR A 54 5.83 0.76 -21.85
C THR A 54 6.84 1.86 -22.16
N GLU A 55 6.88 2.90 -21.31
CA GLU A 55 7.84 4.02 -21.40
C GLU A 55 8.18 4.49 -19.98
N GLY A 56 9.32 5.18 -19.87
CA GLY A 56 9.80 5.72 -18.60
C GLY A 56 10.64 4.72 -17.81
N GLU A 57 10.97 5.08 -16.60
CA GLU A 57 11.90 4.35 -15.75
C GLU A 57 11.41 4.29 -14.30
N ILE A 58 11.63 3.14 -13.64
CA ILE A 58 11.37 2.93 -12.21
C ILE A 58 12.67 2.48 -11.57
N THR A 59 13.16 3.23 -10.58
CA THR A 59 14.39 2.90 -9.88
C THR A 59 14.20 2.88 -8.37
N PHE A 60 14.97 2.03 -7.70
CA PHE A 60 15.06 2.00 -6.24
C PHE A 60 16.51 2.25 -5.82
N ASN A 61 16.73 3.31 -5.03
CA ASN A 61 18.05 3.81 -4.66
C ASN A 61 18.97 4.02 -5.88
N HIS A 62 18.41 4.66 -6.93
CA HIS A 62 19.07 4.96 -8.22
C HIS A 62 19.52 3.72 -9.03
N ASN A 63 19.04 2.53 -8.69
CA ASN A 63 19.34 1.29 -9.39
C ASN A 63 18.05 0.64 -9.90
N GLU A 64 18.19 -0.24 -10.87
CA GLU A 64 17.09 -1.09 -11.33
C GLU A 64 16.55 -1.95 -10.19
N ILE A 65 15.24 -2.22 -10.24
CA ILE A 65 14.59 -3.11 -9.28
C ILE A 65 14.89 -4.55 -9.69
N THR A 66 15.67 -5.23 -8.85
CA THR A 66 16.05 -6.63 -9.04
C THR A 66 15.34 -7.53 -8.02
N THR A 67 15.39 -8.84 -8.22
CA THR A 67 14.84 -9.81 -7.24
C THR A 67 15.39 -9.60 -5.83
N SER A 68 16.67 -9.29 -5.67
CA SER A 68 17.28 -9.02 -4.36
C SER A 68 16.76 -7.73 -3.71
N VAL A 69 16.32 -6.75 -4.48
CA VAL A 69 15.64 -5.55 -3.99
C VAL A 69 14.22 -5.92 -3.54
N LEU A 70 13.51 -6.72 -4.34
CA LEU A 70 12.15 -7.17 -4.04
C LEU A 70 12.06 -8.08 -2.80
N ASP A 71 13.15 -8.76 -2.42
CA ASP A 71 13.20 -9.51 -1.16
C ASP A 71 13.04 -8.61 0.08
N ARG A 72 13.37 -7.33 -0.04
CA ARG A 72 13.21 -6.30 1.01
C ARG A 72 11.86 -5.59 0.94
N PHE A 73 10.99 -5.96 0.01
CA PHE A 73 9.67 -5.37 -0.16
C PHE A 73 8.61 -6.25 0.50
N GLY A 74 7.68 -5.61 1.21
CA GLY A 74 6.42 -6.18 1.66
C GLY A 74 5.30 -5.80 0.70
N TYR A 75 4.40 -6.73 0.39
CA TYR A 75 3.26 -6.44 -0.47
C TYR A 75 1.97 -7.06 0.05
N LEU A 76 0.96 -6.22 0.24
CA LEU A 76 -0.42 -6.61 0.50
C LEU A 76 -1.25 -6.32 -0.76
N PRO A 77 -1.71 -7.33 -1.52
CA PRO A 77 -2.60 -7.13 -2.66
C PRO A 77 -4.04 -6.81 -2.22
N GLU A 78 -4.78 -6.06 -3.05
CA GLU A 78 -6.22 -5.77 -2.82
C GLU A 78 -7.05 -7.06 -2.69
N GLU A 79 -6.84 -8.01 -3.61
CA GLU A 79 -7.45 -9.33 -3.58
C GLU A 79 -6.38 -10.38 -3.29
N GLY A 80 -6.22 -10.73 -2.03
CA GLY A 80 -5.32 -11.80 -1.60
C GLY A 80 -6.10 -13.04 -1.19
N SER A 81 -5.74 -14.21 -1.72
CA SER A 81 -6.31 -15.47 -1.28
C SER A 81 -5.32 -16.22 -0.39
N LEU A 82 -5.67 -16.42 0.87
CA LEU A 82 -4.95 -17.31 1.75
C LEU A 82 -5.40 -18.76 1.54
N LEU A 83 -4.48 -19.71 1.67
CA LEU A 83 -4.78 -21.13 1.57
C LEU A 83 -5.66 -21.59 2.74
N ASN A 84 -6.94 -21.80 2.48
CA ASN A 84 -8.00 -21.95 3.48
C ASN A 84 -7.86 -23.18 4.41
N GLN A 85 -7.15 -24.22 3.99
CA GLN A 85 -6.99 -25.48 4.73
C GLN A 85 -5.88 -25.46 5.79
N TYR A 86 -4.98 -24.51 5.71
CA TYR A 86 -3.83 -24.36 6.60
C TYR A 86 -4.17 -23.51 7.83
N THR A 87 -3.38 -23.64 8.89
CA THR A 87 -3.47 -22.74 10.06
C THR A 87 -2.81 -21.40 9.79
N VAL A 88 -3.07 -20.41 10.66
CA VAL A 88 -2.38 -19.12 10.62
C VAL A 88 -0.87 -19.32 10.71
N LEU A 89 -0.40 -20.19 11.61
CA LEU A 89 1.01 -20.51 11.75
C LEU A 89 1.60 -21.07 10.46
N ASP A 90 0.98 -22.13 9.90
CA ASP A 90 1.47 -22.80 8.67
C ASP A 90 1.64 -21.79 7.52
N ILE A 91 0.66 -20.89 7.34
CA ILE A 91 0.67 -19.96 6.22
C ILE A 91 1.71 -18.86 6.42
N CYS A 92 1.86 -18.36 7.66
CA CYS A 92 2.89 -17.36 7.97
C CYS A 92 4.30 -17.94 7.87
N GLU A 93 4.52 -19.19 8.35
CA GLU A 93 5.79 -19.90 8.16
C GLU A 93 6.11 -20.11 6.68
N TYR A 94 5.12 -20.48 5.88
CA TYR A 94 5.29 -20.67 4.44
C TYR A 94 5.78 -19.39 3.76
N TYR A 95 5.04 -18.28 3.90
CA TYR A 95 5.41 -17.02 3.24
C TYR A 95 6.72 -16.42 3.78
N ALA A 96 6.97 -16.50 5.09
CA ALA A 96 8.22 -16.03 5.66
C ALA A 96 9.43 -16.86 5.20
N SER A 97 9.25 -18.18 4.99
CA SER A 97 10.30 -19.04 4.45
C SER A 97 10.68 -18.69 3.01
N LEU A 98 9.74 -18.21 2.18
CA LEU A 98 10.02 -17.71 0.84
C LEU A 98 10.92 -16.46 0.85
N LYS A 99 10.87 -15.69 1.95
CA LYS A 99 11.74 -14.55 2.22
C LYS A 99 13.01 -14.94 3.00
N LEU A 100 13.36 -16.23 3.04
CA LEU A 100 14.54 -16.79 3.70
C LEU A 100 14.64 -16.46 5.21
N MET A 101 13.52 -16.18 5.86
CA MET A 101 13.46 -15.85 7.27
C MET A 101 13.78 -17.08 8.14
N PRO A 102 14.68 -16.99 9.15
CA PRO A 102 14.99 -18.11 10.03
C PRO A 102 13.77 -18.55 10.86
N LYS A 103 13.53 -19.84 11.01
CA LYS A 103 12.36 -20.36 11.77
C LYS A 103 12.22 -19.81 13.17
N SER A 104 13.34 -19.59 13.87
CA SER A 104 13.33 -19.01 15.23
C SER A 104 12.80 -17.59 15.25
N GLU A 105 13.00 -16.82 14.20
CA GLU A 105 12.55 -15.44 14.07
C GLU A 105 11.09 -15.36 13.61
N ILE A 106 10.64 -16.29 12.75
CA ILE A 106 9.27 -16.32 12.24
C ILE A 106 8.27 -16.36 13.39
N LEU A 107 8.39 -17.34 14.28
CA LEU A 107 7.45 -17.51 15.40
C LEU A 107 7.47 -16.30 16.36
N LYS A 108 8.66 -15.72 16.60
CA LYS A 108 8.82 -14.53 17.44
C LYS A 108 8.08 -13.35 16.82
N SER A 109 8.40 -13.00 15.58
CA SER A 109 7.78 -11.87 14.86
C SER A 109 6.27 -12.08 14.69
N LEU A 110 5.84 -13.31 14.38
CA LEU A 110 4.41 -13.61 14.25
C LEU A 110 3.65 -13.38 15.54
N LYS A 111 4.19 -13.80 16.69
CA LYS A 111 3.56 -13.57 18.00
C LYS A 111 3.48 -12.08 18.34
N GLU A 112 4.52 -11.30 18.03
CA GLU A 112 4.52 -9.85 18.22
C GLU A 112 3.41 -9.17 17.39
N TRP A 113 3.26 -9.54 16.12
CA TRP A 113 2.20 -9.01 15.26
C TRP A 113 0.79 -9.47 15.70
N LEU A 114 0.63 -10.74 16.08
CA LEU A 114 -0.66 -11.23 16.58
C LEU A 114 -1.08 -10.49 17.88
N ALA A 115 -0.13 -10.16 18.75
CA ALA A 115 -0.41 -9.38 19.95
C ALA A 115 -0.85 -7.94 19.63
N ILE A 116 -0.25 -7.29 18.62
CA ILE A 116 -0.66 -5.96 18.16
C ILE A 116 -2.13 -5.95 17.71
N PHE A 117 -2.60 -7.04 17.09
CA PHE A 117 -3.96 -7.20 16.60
C PHE A 117 -4.90 -7.95 17.56
N HIS A 118 -4.45 -8.27 18.77
CA HIS A 118 -5.22 -9.07 19.76
C HIS A 118 -5.73 -10.41 19.20
N MET A 119 -4.86 -11.12 18.45
CA MET A 119 -5.19 -12.33 17.70
C MET A 119 -4.34 -13.55 18.11
N GLU A 120 -3.75 -13.56 19.30
CA GLU A 120 -2.81 -14.60 19.78
C GLU A 120 -3.46 -16.00 19.81
N ASP A 121 -4.74 -16.06 20.10
CA ASP A 121 -5.55 -17.29 20.15
C ASP A 121 -5.82 -17.88 18.77
N LEU A 122 -5.59 -17.11 17.70
CA LEU A 122 -5.82 -17.55 16.33
C LEU A 122 -4.64 -18.31 15.69
N LEU A 123 -3.50 -18.37 16.37
CA LEU A 123 -2.24 -18.96 15.83
C LEU A 123 -2.45 -20.36 15.22
N THR A 124 -3.22 -21.22 15.88
CA THR A 124 -3.50 -22.60 15.43
C THR A 124 -4.84 -22.75 14.70
N MET A 125 -5.57 -21.66 14.50
CA MET A 125 -6.85 -21.68 13.81
C MET A 125 -6.65 -21.79 12.30
N LYS A 126 -7.52 -22.59 11.64
CA LYS A 126 -7.51 -22.67 10.17
C LYS A 126 -8.04 -21.38 9.57
N VAL A 127 -7.37 -20.91 8.49
CA VAL A 127 -7.72 -19.67 7.78
C VAL A 127 -9.19 -19.63 7.35
N LYS A 128 -9.79 -20.74 6.96
CA LYS A 128 -11.22 -20.79 6.58
C LYS A 128 -12.20 -20.42 7.69
N LYS A 129 -11.75 -20.46 8.96
CA LYS A 129 -12.58 -20.11 10.14
C LYS A 129 -12.46 -18.63 10.53
N LEU A 130 -11.51 -17.89 9.93
CA LEU A 130 -11.30 -16.49 10.21
C LEU A 130 -12.41 -15.63 9.59
N SER A 131 -12.79 -14.56 10.27
CA SER A 131 -13.60 -13.48 9.69
C SER A 131 -12.86 -12.81 8.52
N LYS A 132 -13.57 -12.04 7.70
CA LYS A 132 -12.94 -11.26 6.60
C LYS A 132 -11.87 -10.31 7.16
N GLY A 133 -12.18 -9.57 8.23
CA GLY A 133 -11.23 -8.66 8.87
C GLY A 133 -9.99 -9.36 9.41
N ASN A 134 -10.15 -10.50 10.09
CA ASN A 134 -9.00 -11.27 10.57
C ASN A 134 -8.15 -11.83 9.43
N ARG A 135 -8.74 -12.24 8.30
CA ARG A 135 -7.96 -12.64 7.12
C ARG A 135 -7.14 -11.48 6.56
N GLN A 136 -7.71 -10.29 6.47
CA GLN A 136 -7.02 -9.10 6.01
C GLN A 136 -5.84 -8.75 6.94
N LYS A 137 -6.03 -8.81 8.26
CA LYS A 137 -4.95 -8.63 9.24
C LYS A 137 -3.84 -9.67 9.09
N ILE A 138 -4.18 -10.95 8.87
CA ILE A 138 -3.17 -12.00 8.60
C ILE A 138 -2.43 -11.73 7.28
N GLN A 139 -3.09 -11.28 6.23
CA GLN A 139 -2.44 -10.90 4.98
C GLN A 139 -1.49 -9.71 5.17
N PHE A 140 -1.90 -8.71 5.96
CA PHE A 140 -1.02 -7.62 6.35
C PHE A 140 0.19 -8.12 7.14
N ILE A 141 -0.01 -8.98 8.16
CA ILE A 141 1.10 -9.59 8.93
C ILE A 141 2.08 -10.29 7.98
N ILE A 142 1.60 -11.11 7.05
CA ILE A 142 2.45 -11.80 6.06
C ILE A 142 3.27 -10.79 5.26
N SER A 143 2.70 -9.66 4.87
CA SER A 143 3.40 -8.65 4.06
C SER A 143 4.54 -7.96 4.81
N VAL A 144 4.50 -7.94 6.17
CA VAL A 144 5.48 -7.23 7.01
C VAL A 144 6.33 -8.16 7.90
N LEU A 145 6.02 -9.45 7.93
CA LEU A 145 6.60 -10.43 8.85
C LEU A 145 8.13 -10.53 8.75
N HIS A 146 8.67 -10.43 7.53
CA HIS A 146 10.10 -10.46 7.23
C HIS A 146 10.81 -9.11 7.44
N ASN A 147 10.15 -8.16 8.11
CA ASN A 147 10.66 -6.83 8.43
C ASN A 147 11.15 -6.03 7.20
N PRO A 148 10.34 -5.88 6.15
CA PRO A 148 10.73 -5.17 4.93
C PRO A 148 11.08 -3.70 5.21
N ASP A 149 11.91 -3.11 4.33
CA ASP A 149 12.23 -1.68 4.39
C ASP A 149 11.21 -0.84 3.60
N PHE A 150 10.61 -1.45 2.58
CA PHE A 150 9.64 -0.83 1.69
C PHE A 150 8.34 -1.66 1.64
N ILE A 151 7.21 -1.03 1.85
CA ILE A 151 5.92 -1.71 2.02
C ILE A 151 4.90 -1.13 1.05
N ILE A 152 4.26 -1.99 0.29
CA ILE A 152 3.18 -1.63 -0.63
C ILE A 152 1.88 -2.28 -0.15
N LEU A 153 0.84 -1.46 0.06
CA LEU A 153 -0.46 -1.90 0.53
C LEU A 153 -1.55 -1.46 -0.46
N ASP A 154 -2.13 -2.41 -1.19
CA ASP A 154 -3.19 -2.13 -2.16
C ASP A 154 -4.56 -2.25 -1.49
N GLU A 155 -5.25 -1.10 -1.31
CA GLU A 155 -6.55 -0.96 -0.64
C GLU A 155 -6.63 -1.71 0.73
N PRO A 156 -5.69 -1.47 1.68
CA PRO A 156 -5.54 -2.27 2.89
C PRO A 156 -6.78 -2.24 3.80
N PHE A 157 -7.60 -1.22 3.70
CA PHE A 157 -8.79 -1.00 4.56
C PHE A 157 -10.09 -1.53 3.94
N SER A 158 -10.03 -2.09 2.73
CA SER A 158 -11.23 -2.51 1.98
C SER A 158 -12.02 -3.57 2.73
N GLY A 159 -13.29 -3.24 3.04
CA GLY A 159 -14.24 -4.17 3.67
C GLY A 159 -13.92 -4.53 5.12
N LEU A 160 -13.13 -3.72 5.81
CA LEU A 160 -12.91 -3.81 7.26
C LEU A 160 -14.02 -3.06 8.03
N ASP A 161 -14.31 -3.53 9.24
CA ASP A 161 -15.10 -2.78 10.21
C ASP A 161 -14.25 -1.66 10.86
N PRO A 162 -14.89 -0.64 11.48
CA PRO A 162 -14.17 0.51 12.03
C PRO A 162 -13.08 0.15 13.07
N VAL A 163 -13.28 -0.89 13.87
CA VAL A 163 -12.30 -1.33 14.87
C VAL A 163 -11.06 -1.91 14.18
N SER A 164 -11.28 -2.78 13.18
CA SER A 164 -10.20 -3.37 12.39
C SER A 164 -9.43 -2.31 11.59
N VAL A 165 -10.11 -1.25 11.10
CA VAL A 165 -9.46 -0.11 10.46
C VAL A 165 -8.52 0.60 11.43
N GLU A 166 -9.00 0.96 12.63
CA GLU A 166 -8.18 1.65 13.63
C GLU A 166 -6.94 0.85 14.05
N GLU A 167 -7.09 -0.48 14.21
CA GLU A 167 -5.96 -1.36 14.54
C GLU A 167 -4.93 -1.41 13.40
N LEU A 168 -5.39 -1.45 12.15
CA LEU A 168 -4.49 -1.46 10.98
C LEU A 168 -3.80 -0.10 10.78
N GLU A 169 -4.51 1.03 11.01
CA GLU A 169 -3.89 2.36 11.00
C GLU A 169 -2.78 2.47 12.05
N LYS A 170 -3.03 1.99 13.29
CA LYS A 170 -2.00 1.96 14.35
C LYS A 170 -0.79 1.11 13.95
N ALA A 171 -1.01 -0.04 13.31
CA ALA A 171 0.07 -0.89 12.82
C ALA A 171 0.91 -0.19 11.73
N ILE A 172 0.27 0.52 10.79
CA ILE A 172 0.95 1.31 9.76
C ILE A 172 1.76 2.47 10.40
N LEU A 173 1.18 3.19 11.36
CA LEU A 173 1.89 4.25 12.08
C LEU A 173 3.08 3.71 12.90
N THR A 174 2.97 2.50 13.45
CA THR A 174 4.09 1.83 14.12
C THR A 174 5.22 1.56 13.14
N LEU A 175 4.94 1.02 11.95
CA LEU A 175 5.94 0.81 10.91
C LEU A 175 6.57 2.12 10.44
N LYS A 176 5.77 3.18 10.26
CA LYS A 176 6.26 4.53 9.95
C LYS A 176 7.22 5.03 11.02
N SER A 177 6.89 4.89 12.30
CA SER A 177 7.74 5.30 13.43
C SER A 177 9.07 4.54 13.50
N GLN A 178 9.12 3.34 12.93
CA GLN A 178 10.33 2.52 12.77
C GLN A 178 11.16 2.92 11.53
N GLY A 179 10.76 3.97 10.80
CA GLY A 179 11.46 4.46 9.61
C GLY A 179 11.18 3.64 8.34
N LYS A 180 10.13 2.81 8.32
CA LYS A 180 9.73 2.08 7.11
C LYS A 180 9.12 3.01 6.08
N THR A 181 9.45 2.79 4.82
CA THR A 181 8.86 3.50 3.68
C THR A 181 7.59 2.77 3.23
N ILE A 182 6.48 3.48 3.11
CA ILE A 182 5.19 2.85 2.83
C ILE A 182 4.52 3.56 1.66
N ILE A 183 4.00 2.78 0.72
CA ILE A 183 3.05 3.28 -0.28
C ILE A 183 1.74 2.53 -0.09
N PHE A 184 0.63 3.23 -0.02
CA PHE A 184 -0.66 2.54 -0.05
C PHE A 184 -1.66 3.22 -0.98
N SER A 185 -2.57 2.43 -1.53
CA SER A 185 -3.70 2.93 -2.29
C SER A 185 -4.93 3.08 -1.40
N SER A 186 -5.73 4.10 -1.66
CA SER A 186 -7.05 4.23 -1.06
C SER A 186 -7.98 5.07 -1.94
N HIS A 187 -9.27 4.78 -1.85
CA HIS A 187 -10.35 5.64 -2.36
C HIS A 187 -11.08 6.38 -1.21
N ILE A 188 -10.63 6.20 0.04
CA ILE A 188 -11.17 6.85 1.25
C ILE A 188 -10.17 7.87 1.77
N MET A 189 -10.52 9.15 1.63
CA MET A 189 -9.62 10.28 1.89
C MET A 189 -9.16 10.36 3.35
N ASN A 190 -10.02 10.02 4.31
CA ASN A 190 -9.69 10.07 5.74
C ASN A 190 -8.49 9.19 6.11
N HIS A 191 -8.35 7.99 5.51
CA HIS A 191 -7.17 7.14 5.78
C HIS A 191 -5.89 7.79 5.28
N VAL A 192 -5.95 8.49 4.14
CA VAL A 192 -4.81 9.20 3.55
C VAL A 192 -4.43 10.40 4.43
N GLU A 193 -5.42 11.18 4.88
CA GLU A 193 -5.18 12.34 5.76
C GLU A 193 -4.54 11.94 7.10
N ASN A 194 -4.91 10.77 7.65
CA ASN A 194 -4.40 10.28 8.92
C ASN A 194 -2.98 9.71 8.84
N LEU A 195 -2.58 9.15 7.71
CA LEU A 195 -1.38 8.30 7.62
C LEU A 195 -0.26 8.90 6.77
N CYS A 196 -0.61 9.67 5.71
CA CYS A 196 0.35 10.06 4.68
C CYS A 196 1.13 11.33 4.99
N ASP A 197 2.36 11.35 4.51
CA ASP A 197 3.17 12.57 4.40
C ASP A 197 2.93 13.22 3.03
N LYS A 198 2.79 12.40 1.99
CA LYS A 198 2.60 12.83 0.61
C LYS A 198 1.41 12.14 -0.05
N ILE A 199 0.88 12.77 -1.07
CA ILE A 199 -0.19 12.23 -1.90
C ILE A 199 0.16 12.25 -3.38
N LEU A 200 -0.41 11.28 -4.09
CA LEU A 200 -0.53 11.24 -5.55
C LEU A 200 -1.99 10.97 -5.89
N LEU A 201 -2.69 11.99 -6.39
CA LEU A 201 -4.06 11.84 -6.89
C LEU A 201 -4.01 11.41 -8.36
N ILE A 202 -4.54 10.23 -8.65
CA ILE A 202 -4.55 9.66 -10.00
C ILE A 202 -5.99 9.47 -10.50
N ASN A 203 -6.23 9.84 -11.74
CA ASN A 203 -7.50 9.59 -12.42
C ASN A 203 -7.26 9.21 -13.88
N ARG A 204 -7.88 8.14 -14.36
CA ARG A 204 -7.75 7.63 -15.74
C ARG A 204 -6.28 7.50 -16.21
N GLY A 205 -5.41 7.06 -15.30
CA GLY A 205 -3.98 6.87 -15.56
C GLY A 205 -3.12 8.12 -15.48
N GLU A 206 -3.68 9.31 -15.29
CA GLU A 206 -2.94 10.58 -15.21
C GLU A 206 -2.84 11.07 -13.75
N ALA A 207 -1.68 11.62 -13.39
CA ALA A 207 -1.48 12.30 -12.11
C ALA A 207 -2.14 13.69 -12.18
N LEU A 208 -3.20 13.90 -11.39
CA LEU A 208 -3.91 15.18 -11.33
C LEU A 208 -3.30 16.14 -10.31
N LEU A 209 -2.73 15.59 -9.24
CA LEU A 209 -2.17 16.36 -8.13
C LEU A 209 -1.17 15.49 -7.38
N GLN A 210 -0.07 16.08 -6.93
CA GLN A 210 0.90 15.42 -6.06
C GLN A 210 1.62 16.43 -5.17
N GLY A 211 2.12 15.98 -4.02
CA GLY A 211 2.92 16.81 -3.13
C GLY A 211 2.78 16.41 -1.67
N ASP A 212 3.37 17.23 -0.80
CA ASP A 212 3.16 17.16 0.64
C ASP A 212 1.67 17.35 0.95
N LEU A 213 1.10 16.45 1.74
CA LEU A 213 -0.34 16.43 2.01
C LEU A 213 -0.83 17.72 2.65
N GLN A 214 -0.09 18.22 3.65
CA GLN A 214 -0.49 19.40 4.39
C GLN A 214 -0.36 20.68 3.55
N GLU A 215 0.67 20.75 2.69
CA GLU A 215 0.85 21.86 1.76
C GLU A 215 -0.22 21.85 0.67
N VAL A 216 -0.57 20.67 0.15
CA VAL A 216 -1.65 20.52 -0.84
C VAL A 216 -2.96 21.04 -0.26
N ILE A 217 -3.39 20.58 0.92
CA ILE A 217 -4.66 21.02 1.53
C ILE A 217 -4.62 22.52 1.82
N ARG A 218 -3.52 23.05 2.38
CA ARG A 218 -3.39 24.46 2.75
C ARG A 218 -3.47 25.41 1.54
N ASN A 219 -2.89 25.00 0.42
CA ASN A 219 -2.72 25.87 -0.74
C ASN A 219 -3.84 25.72 -1.77
N TYR A 220 -4.66 24.68 -1.66
CA TYR A 220 -5.73 24.43 -2.62
C TYR A 220 -6.92 25.36 -2.38
N LYS A 221 -7.52 25.84 -3.48
CA LYS A 221 -8.69 26.72 -3.44
C LYS A 221 -9.72 26.30 -4.48
N ILE A 222 -10.98 26.31 -4.10
CA ILE A 222 -12.12 26.10 -4.99
C ILE A 222 -12.86 27.43 -5.09
N ASN A 223 -13.00 27.97 -6.29
CA ASN A 223 -13.61 29.30 -6.56
C ASN A 223 -13.00 30.45 -5.73
N GLY A 224 -11.71 30.35 -5.39
CA GLY A 224 -11.00 31.34 -4.57
C GLY A 224 -11.04 31.10 -3.06
N GLU A 225 -11.89 30.19 -2.59
CA GLU A 225 -12.03 29.85 -1.16
C GLU A 225 -11.13 28.66 -0.80
N PRO A 226 -10.50 28.69 0.40
CA PRO A 226 -9.67 27.60 0.86
C PRO A 226 -10.48 26.34 1.13
N VAL A 227 -9.92 25.17 0.83
CA VAL A 227 -10.51 23.88 1.20
C VAL A 227 -10.05 23.44 2.59
N HIS A 228 -10.76 22.52 3.20
CA HIS A 228 -10.48 22.04 4.55
C HIS A 228 -10.13 20.55 4.61
N SER A 229 -10.30 19.81 3.49
CA SER A 229 -10.07 18.37 3.44
C SER A 229 -9.55 17.92 2.07
N LEU A 230 -8.87 16.77 2.07
CA LEU A 230 -8.52 16.08 0.82
C LEU A 230 -9.74 15.63 0.04
N ASN A 231 -10.85 15.35 0.74
CA ASN A 231 -12.10 14.96 0.11
C ASN A 231 -12.67 16.08 -0.78
N ASP A 232 -12.57 17.35 -0.36
CA ASP A 232 -13.02 18.49 -1.18
C ASP A 232 -12.20 18.59 -2.46
N ILE A 233 -10.87 18.41 -2.35
CA ILE A 233 -9.95 18.41 -3.49
C ILE A 233 -10.27 17.25 -4.44
N PHE A 234 -10.55 16.07 -3.89
CA PHE A 234 -10.89 14.88 -4.67
C PHE A 234 -12.18 15.10 -5.48
N ILE A 235 -13.22 15.65 -4.84
CA ILE A 235 -14.51 15.94 -5.50
C ILE A 235 -14.31 16.97 -6.62
N ASP A 236 -13.57 18.04 -6.37
CA ASP A 236 -13.29 19.06 -7.36
C ASP A 236 -12.53 18.48 -8.57
N LYS A 237 -11.42 17.78 -8.33
CA LYS A 237 -10.57 17.23 -9.41
C LYS A 237 -11.18 16.05 -10.16
N VAL A 238 -11.92 15.20 -9.50
CA VAL A 238 -12.47 13.95 -10.08
C VAL A 238 -13.94 14.09 -10.43
N GLY A 239 -14.69 14.98 -9.73
CA GLY A 239 -16.08 15.28 -10.02
C GLY A 239 -16.28 16.04 -11.33
N GLU A 240 -15.36 16.93 -11.72
CA GLU A 240 -15.38 17.65 -13.00
C GLU A 240 -15.07 16.75 -14.22
N ALA A 241 -14.55 15.53 -13.99
CA ALA A 241 -14.19 14.59 -15.04
C ALA A 241 -15.30 13.58 -15.41
N LEU A 242 -16.55 13.82 -14.95
CA LEU A 242 -17.77 13.12 -15.33
C LEU A 242 -18.52 13.87 -16.39
#